data_0edc6b49eeeac63112d6848e33f9ea28
#
_entry.id   0edc6b49eeeac63112d6848e33f9ea28
#
_cell.length_a   1.000
_cell.length_b   1.000
_cell.length_c   1.000
_cell.angle_alpha   90.00
_cell.angle_beta   90.00
_cell.angle_gamma   90.00
#
_symmetry.space_group_name_H-M   'P 1'
#
loop_
_entity.id
_entity.type
_entity.pdbx_description
1 polymer ?
#
loop_
_entity_poly.entity_id
_entity_poly.type
_entity_poly.pdbx_seq_one_letter_code
_entity_poly.pdbx_strand_id
1 'polypeptide(L)'
;MGVKVNMNNIKLTSSVVAIAIGLSACQTNKESITANPQIVYQTNTVSKQIEQIPEWYLNIPSADDTIYSSGSARAPDLQLAVDIAVMNAKTTLADRINGKLDSMTKSFVAKIGSSDLDTSVLNEIEKVSKNVIASVDVAGYIIDKSDVTQEGTQYRAYVLLAYNNEEATKVLMNRMKRDKMIYSRIRSTEAWKELENEVNKSKDEDEAKSMENVERLIDENDTSI
;
A
#
# COMPACT_ATOMS: atom_id res chain seq x y z
N MET A 1 88.87 -70.97 22.63
CA MET A 1 87.60 -71.40 23.07
C MET A 1 86.55 -70.80 22.07
N GLY A 2 86.29 -71.56 21.06
CA GLY A 2 85.49 -71.09 19.95
C GLY A 2 84.02 -71.54 20.13
N VAL A 3 83.10 -70.57 20.01
CA VAL A 3 81.69 -70.88 19.91
C VAL A 3 81.28 -70.76 18.48
N LYS A 4 80.86 -71.93 17.86
CA LYS A 4 80.29 -72.00 16.54
C LYS A 4 78.83 -71.57 16.61
N VAL A 5 78.46 -70.52 15.89
CA VAL A 5 77.07 -70.20 15.66
C VAL A 5 76.55 -70.86 14.37
N ASN A 6 75.54 -71.63 14.55
CA ASN A 6 74.89 -72.40 13.52
C ASN A 6 73.96 -71.50 12.72
N MET A 7 74.21 -71.29 11.43
CA MET A 7 73.35 -70.61 10.51
C MET A 7 72.38 -71.66 9.81
N ASN A 8 71.21 -71.76 10.33
CA ASN A 8 70.11 -72.43 9.59
C ASN A 8 68.88 -71.57 9.41
N ASN A 9 68.63 -71.33 8.15
CA ASN A 9 67.32 -71.08 7.55
C ASN A 9 66.42 -69.95 8.09
N ILE A 10 66.78 -68.78 7.69
CA ILE A 10 65.79 -67.72 7.68
C ILE A 10 65.04 -67.77 6.35
N LYS A 11 63.80 -68.34 6.37
CA LYS A 11 62.88 -68.27 5.25
C LYS A 11 62.38 -66.82 5.16
N LEU A 12 62.74 -66.19 4.08
CA LEU A 12 62.27 -64.86 3.72
C LEU A 12 60.79 -64.92 3.37
N THR A 13 59.91 -64.69 4.33
CA THR A 13 58.48 -64.43 4.05
C THR A 13 58.34 -62.98 3.71
N SER A 14 58.16 -62.78 2.39
CA SER A 14 57.76 -61.45 1.84
C SER A 14 56.39 -61.07 2.37
N SER A 15 56.38 -60.31 3.44
CA SER A 15 55.15 -59.70 3.96
C SER A 15 54.88 -58.44 3.15
N VAL A 16 54.01 -58.57 2.16
CA VAL A 16 53.41 -57.42 1.42
C VAL A 16 52.48 -56.72 2.41
N VAL A 17 52.95 -55.67 3.00
CA VAL A 17 52.09 -54.77 3.75
C VAL A 17 51.30 -53.97 2.73
N ALA A 18 50.10 -54.42 2.46
CA ALA A 18 49.11 -53.68 1.71
C ALA A 18 48.65 -52.53 2.60
N ILE A 19 49.15 -51.31 2.33
CA ILE A 19 48.63 -50.04 2.89
C ILE A 19 47.26 -49.86 2.22
N ALA A 20 46.20 -50.28 2.89
CA ALA A 20 44.84 -49.93 2.58
C ALA A 20 44.66 -48.45 2.95
N ILE A 21 44.82 -47.56 1.97
CA ILE A 21 44.37 -46.18 2.04
C ILE A 21 42.85 -46.23 2.12
N GLY A 22 42.34 -46.17 3.35
CA GLY A 22 40.91 -45.99 3.59
C GLY A 22 40.48 -44.63 3.03
N LEU A 23 39.95 -44.62 1.81
CA LEU A 23 39.08 -43.57 1.32
C LEU A 23 37.89 -43.56 2.24
N SER A 24 37.97 -42.71 3.29
CA SER A 24 36.77 -42.29 4.01
C SER A 24 35.92 -41.52 3.03
N ALA A 25 35.06 -42.24 2.30
CA ALA A 25 33.95 -41.64 1.61
C ALA A 25 33.15 -40.94 2.70
N CYS A 26 33.22 -39.62 2.76
CA CYS A 26 32.21 -38.81 3.40
C CYS A 26 30.88 -39.17 2.71
N GLN A 27 30.20 -40.15 3.27
CA GLN A 27 28.77 -40.28 3.00
C GLN A 27 28.17 -39.01 3.58
N THR A 28 27.98 -38.02 2.72
CA THR A 28 26.99 -36.99 2.95
C THR A 28 25.68 -37.74 3.11
N ASN A 29 25.32 -38.03 4.35
CA ASN A 29 23.94 -38.29 4.70
C ASN A 29 23.16 -37.12 4.11
N LYS A 30 22.55 -37.32 2.94
CA LYS A 30 21.35 -36.56 2.60
C LYS A 30 20.33 -36.99 3.67
N GLU A 31 20.42 -36.38 4.85
CA GLU A 31 19.23 -36.26 5.66
C GLU A 31 18.20 -35.64 4.72
N SER A 32 17.28 -36.48 4.26
CA SER A 32 16.02 -35.99 3.73
C SER A 32 15.52 -35.11 4.85
N ILE A 33 15.62 -33.77 4.64
CA ILE A 33 14.98 -32.78 5.48
C ILE A 33 13.49 -33.13 5.33
N THR A 34 13.02 -34.02 6.19
CA THR A 34 11.60 -34.28 6.38
C THR A 34 11.09 -32.96 6.91
N ALA A 35 10.57 -32.15 5.99
CA ALA A 35 10.06 -30.82 6.32
C ALA A 35 9.10 -31.00 7.50
N ASN A 36 9.39 -30.30 8.60
CA ASN A 36 8.57 -30.38 9.81
C ASN A 36 7.09 -30.24 9.38
N PRO A 37 6.22 -31.23 9.66
CA PRO A 37 4.83 -31.20 9.19
C PRO A 37 4.10 -29.89 9.54
N GLN A 38 4.47 -29.27 10.66
CA GLN A 38 3.94 -27.99 11.09
C GLN A 38 4.40 -26.84 10.17
N ILE A 39 5.66 -26.85 9.72
CA ILE A 39 6.18 -25.86 8.75
C ILE A 39 5.49 -26.05 7.40
N VAL A 40 5.34 -27.29 6.93
CA VAL A 40 4.62 -27.59 5.68
C VAL A 40 3.18 -27.12 5.73
N TYR A 41 2.49 -27.38 6.84
CA TYR A 41 1.11 -26.91 7.04
C TYR A 41 1.03 -25.36 7.02
N GLN A 42 1.92 -24.69 7.75
CA GLN A 42 1.97 -23.22 7.79
C GLN A 42 2.26 -22.62 6.41
N THR A 43 3.24 -23.19 5.68
CA THR A 43 3.59 -22.75 4.32
C THR A 43 2.43 -22.91 3.36
N ASN A 44 1.76 -24.06 3.37
CA ASN A 44 0.59 -24.30 2.53
C ASN A 44 -0.58 -23.37 2.88
N THR A 45 -0.75 -23.07 4.17
CA THR A 45 -1.79 -22.13 4.62
C THR A 45 -1.50 -20.72 4.11
N VAL A 46 -0.25 -20.22 4.25
CA VAL A 46 0.16 -18.92 3.76
C VAL A 46 0.04 -18.84 2.23
N SER A 47 0.45 -19.88 1.50
CA SER A 47 0.31 -19.92 0.03
C SER A 47 -1.14 -19.80 -0.41
N LYS A 48 -2.06 -20.53 0.22
CA LYS A 48 -3.50 -20.41 -0.06
C LYS A 48 -4.05 -19.03 0.26
N GLN A 49 -3.58 -18.40 1.34
CA GLN A 49 -3.99 -17.04 1.70
C GLN A 49 -3.52 -16.02 0.68
N ILE A 50 -2.30 -16.17 0.16
CA ILE A 50 -1.77 -15.28 -0.89
C ILE A 50 -2.61 -15.38 -2.18
N GLU A 51 -3.01 -16.58 -2.58
CA GLU A 51 -3.87 -16.81 -3.76
C GLU A 51 -5.27 -16.18 -3.62
N GLN A 52 -5.74 -15.96 -2.40
CA GLN A 52 -7.04 -15.37 -2.10
C GLN A 52 -7.00 -13.84 -1.96
N ILE A 53 -5.80 -13.23 -1.99
CA ILE A 53 -5.69 -11.77 -1.93
C ILE A 53 -6.20 -11.18 -3.26
N PRO A 54 -7.17 -10.25 -3.22
CA PRO A 54 -7.64 -9.58 -4.43
C PRO A 54 -6.49 -8.86 -5.15
N GLU A 55 -6.42 -8.97 -6.48
CA GLU A 55 -5.36 -8.32 -7.27
C GLU A 55 -5.31 -6.81 -7.04
N TRP A 56 -6.48 -6.17 -6.95
CA TRP A 56 -6.59 -4.74 -6.71
C TRP A 56 -6.07 -4.30 -5.33
N TYR A 57 -5.98 -5.24 -4.36
CA TYR A 57 -5.41 -4.97 -3.04
C TYR A 57 -3.87 -4.91 -3.10
N LEU A 58 -3.26 -5.78 -3.90
CA LEU A 58 -1.81 -5.79 -4.14
C LEU A 58 -1.39 -4.68 -5.09
N ASN A 59 -2.21 -4.42 -6.11
CA ASN A 59 -2.00 -3.42 -7.16
C ASN A 59 -3.08 -2.34 -7.05
N ILE A 60 -2.88 -1.42 -6.09
CA ILE A 60 -3.85 -0.32 -5.86
C ILE A 60 -3.95 0.52 -7.14
N PRO A 61 -5.17 0.77 -7.66
CA PRO A 61 -5.37 1.63 -8.81
C PRO A 61 -4.75 3.02 -8.61
N SER A 62 -4.34 3.64 -9.71
CA SER A 62 -3.88 5.03 -9.73
C SER A 62 -4.68 5.79 -10.79
N ALA A 63 -5.23 6.93 -10.41
CA ALA A 63 -5.90 7.87 -11.29
C ALA A 63 -5.51 9.29 -10.89
N ASP A 64 -5.57 10.21 -11.84
CA ASP A 64 -5.16 11.60 -11.60
C ASP A 64 -6.17 12.36 -10.75
N ASP A 65 -7.44 11.98 -10.81
CA ASP A 65 -8.60 12.58 -10.16
C ASP A 65 -9.01 11.89 -8.86
N THR A 66 -8.41 10.75 -8.51
CA THR A 66 -8.87 9.92 -7.40
C THR A 66 -7.72 9.45 -6.52
N ILE A 67 -7.89 9.62 -5.21
CA ILE A 67 -7.01 9.08 -4.18
C ILE A 67 -7.59 7.75 -3.71
N TYR A 68 -6.89 6.65 -4.00
CA TYR A 68 -7.28 5.33 -3.51
C TYR A 68 -6.53 4.98 -2.23
N SER A 69 -7.18 4.21 -1.36
CA SER A 69 -6.53 3.56 -0.23
C SER A 69 -7.15 2.20 0.05
N SER A 70 -6.33 1.24 0.42
CA SER A 70 -6.80 -0.09 0.79
C SER A 70 -6.64 -0.34 2.27
N GLY A 71 -7.49 -1.19 2.80
CA GLY A 71 -7.40 -1.72 4.15
C GLY A 71 -7.84 -3.17 4.20
N SER A 72 -7.32 -3.91 5.15
CA SER A 72 -7.78 -5.27 5.44
C SER A 72 -7.84 -5.51 6.93
N ALA A 73 -8.70 -6.45 7.31
CA ALA A 73 -8.80 -6.88 8.69
C ALA A 73 -9.30 -8.32 8.78
N ARG A 74 -9.06 -8.94 9.92
CA ARG A 74 -9.54 -10.27 10.25
C ARG A 74 -10.36 -10.21 11.53
N ALA A 75 -11.56 -10.84 11.50
CA ALA A 75 -12.41 -10.94 12.66
C ALA A 75 -13.24 -12.23 12.62
N PRO A 76 -13.74 -12.71 13.78
CA PRO A 76 -14.65 -13.86 13.83
C PRO A 76 -16.04 -13.55 13.28
N ASP A 77 -16.42 -12.28 13.20
CA ASP A 77 -17.66 -11.77 12.64
C ASP A 77 -17.39 -11.03 11.35
N LEU A 78 -18.24 -11.23 10.32
CA LEU A 78 -18.10 -10.65 8.99
C LEU A 78 -18.17 -9.13 9.02
N GLN A 79 -19.21 -8.58 9.68
CA GLN A 79 -19.41 -7.14 9.73
C GLN A 79 -18.24 -6.45 10.45
N LEU A 80 -17.80 -7.04 11.55
CA LEU A 80 -16.65 -6.53 12.30
C LEU A 80 -15.36 -6.53 11.45
N ALA A 81 -15.14 -7.59 10.64
CA ALA A 81 -13.99 -7.63 9.73
C ALA A 81 -14.04 -6.49 8.71
N VAL A 82 -15.21 -6.25 8.11
CA VAL A 82 -15.41 -5.16 7.14
C VAL A 82 -15.23 -3.80 7.81
N ASP A 83 -15.82 -3.57 8.97
CA ASP A 83 -15.74 -2.29 9.68
C ASP A 83 -14.29 -1.93 10.05
N ILE A 84 -13.52 -2.90 10.54
CA ILE A 84 -12.11 -2.69 10.86
C ILE A 84 -11.29 -2.47 9.58
N ALA A 85 -11.57 -3.20 8.49
CA ALA A 85 -10.90 -3.00 7.20
C ALA A 85 -11.15 -1.59 6.65
N VAL A 86 -12.39 -1.09 6.72
CA VAL A 86 -12.76 0.29 6.37
C VAL A 86 -12.01 1.29 7.24
N MET A 87 -11.93 1.06 8.55
CA MET A 87 -11.22 1.95 9.47
C MET A 87 -9.71 2.02 9.12
N ASN A 88 -9.09 0.88 8.83
CA ASN A 88 -7.70 0.81 8.40
C ASN A 88 -7.48 1.56 7.07
N ALA A 89 -8.38 1.36 6.11
CA ALA A 89 -8.35 2.08 4.84
C ALA A 89 -8.51 3.59 5.01
N LYS A 90 -9.42 4.05 5.90
CA LYS A 90 -9.61 5.47 6.22
C LYS A 90 -8.35 6.11 6.81
N THR A 91 -7.64 5.42 7.68
CA THR A 91 -6.39 5.91 8.25
C THR A 91 -5.35 6.16 7.16
N THR A 92 -5.18 5.19 6.26
CA THR A 92 -4.27 5.33 5.11
C THR A 92 -4.74 6.42 4.13
N LEU A 93 -6.07 6.55 3.94
CA LEU A 93 -6.65 7.59 3.09
C LEU A 93 -6.35 8.97 3.63
N ALA A 94 -6.53 9.20 4.94
CA ALA A 94 -6.20 10.46 5.58
C ALA A 94 -4.74 10.87 5.37
N ASP A 95 -3.81 9.95 5.51
CA ASP A 95 -2.38 10.19 5.26
C ASP A 95 -2.12 10.59 3.80
N ARG A 96 -2.77 9.92 2.84
CA ARG A 96 -2.63 10.24 1.41
C ARG A 96 -3.23 11.61 1.07
N ILE A 97 -4.41 11.94 1.61
CA ILE A 97 -5.02 13.27 1.44
C ILE A 97 -4.12 14.33 2.04
N ASN A 98 -3.56 14.11 3.23
CA ASN A 98 -2.62 15.03 3.88
C ASN A 98 -1.38 15.27 2.99
N GLY A 99 -0.80 14.22 2.43
CA GLY A 99 0.32 14.34 1.48
C GLY A 99 -0.04 15.14 0.24
N LYS A 100 -1.26 14.95 -0.30
CA LYS A 100 -1.76 15.72 -1.44
C LYS A 100 -1.93 17.21 -1.09
N LEU A 101 -2.57 17.51 0.02
CA LEU A 101 -2.77 18.90 0.49
C LEU A 101 -1.44 19.62 0.74
N ASP A 102 -0.46 18.96 1.34
CA ASP A 102 0.88 19.51 1.54
C ASP A 102 1.58 19.80 0.19
N SER A 103 1.51 18.87 -0.76
CA SER A 103 2.05 19.06 -2.11
C SER A 103 1.38 20.22 -2.85
N MET A 104 0.05 20.32 -2.78
CA MET A 104 -0.72 21.40 -3.41
C MET A 104 -0.36 22.74 -2.79
N THR A 105 -0.23 22.81 -1.48
CA THR A 105 0.16 24.04 -0.78
C THR A 105 1.55 24.51 -1.20
N LYS A 106 2.51 23.60 -1.24
CA LYS A 106 3.87 23.92 -1.71
C LYS A 106 3.89 24.40 -3.16
N SER A 107 3.12 23.76 -4.03
CA SER A 107 2.98 24.17 -5.43
C SER A 107 2.32 25.54 -5.55
N PHE A 108 1.27 25.80 -4.77
CA PHE A 108 0.59 27.09 -4.71
C PHE A 108 1.51 28.21 -4.24
N VAL A 109 2.23 28.00 -3.15
CA VAL A 109 3.22 28.96 -2.63
C VAL A 109 4.33 29.24 -3.63
N ALA A 110 4.82 28.18 -4.31
CA ALA A 110 5.85 28.33 -5.35
C ALA A 110 5.36 29.12 -6.58
N LYS A 111 4.09 28.92 -7.00
CA LYS A 111 3.48 29.67 -8.13
C LYS A 111 3.30 31.16 -7.82
N ILE A 112 2.89 31.48 -6.60
CA ILE A 112 2.73 32.89 -6.19
C ILE A 112 4.09 33.62 -6.18
N GLY A 113 5.16 32.90 -5.78
CA GLY A 113 6.51 33.46 -5.70
C GLY A 113 6.68 34.51 -4.59
N SER A 114 7.92 34.84 -4.31
CA SER A 114 8.29 35.85 -3.30
C SER A 114 8.13 37.31 -3.77
N SER A 115 7.81 37.49 -5.05
CA SER A 115 7.66 38.83 -5.66
C SER A 115 6.28 39.45 -5.45
N ASP A 116 5.23 38.59 -5.32
CA ASP A 116 3.85 39.05 -5.30
C ASP A 116 3.25 39.13 -3.89
N LEU A 117 3.81 38.39 -2.94
CA LEU A 117 3.36 38.38 -1.56
C LEU A 117 4.51 38.51 -0.57
N ASP A 118 4.18 39.23 0.54
CA ASP A 118 5.06 39.35 1.68
C ASP A 118 5.29 37.99 2.36
N THR A 119 6.51 37.73 2.84
CA THR A 119 6.91 36.49 3.53
C THR A 119 5.96 36.15 4.69
N SER A 120 5.37 37.15 5.34
CA SER A 120 4.39 36.93 6.41
C SER A 120 3.11 36.25 5.93
N VAL A 121 2.65 36.56 4.72
CA VAL A 121 1.46 35.95 4.09
C VAL A 121 1.76 34.51 3.67
N LEU A 122 2.94 34.26 3.12
CA LEU A 122 3.38 32.89 2.75
C LEU A 122 3.43 31.97 3.98
N ASN A 123 4.00 32.47 5.09
CA ASN A 123 4.05 31.73 6.35
C ASN A 123 2.64 31.44 6.91
N GLU A 124 1.69 32.35 6.76
CA GLU A 124 0.32 32.19 7.23
C GLU A 124 -0.42 31.13 6.33
N ILE A 125 -0.20 31.15 5.01
CA ILE A 125 -0.73 30.13 4.10
C ILE A 125 -0.24 28.73 4.53
N GLU A 126 1.05 28.56 4.78
CA GLU A 126 1.61 27.30 5.27
C GLU A 126 1.00 26.87 6.61
N LYS A 127 0.81 27.79 7.53
CA LYS A 127 0.22 27.51 8.85
C LYS A 127 -1.23 27.06 8.72
N VAL A 128 -2.03 27.74 7.89
CA VAL A 128 -3.42 27.35 7.61
C VAL A 128 -3.47 25.97 6.98
N SER A 129 -2.59 25.67 6.02
CA SER A 129 -2.49 24.36 5.41
C SER A 129 -2.14 23.26 6.41
N LYS A 130 -1.14 23.48 7.27
CA LYS A 130 -0.78 22.53 8.34
C LYS A 130 -1.94 22.24 9.28
N ASN A 131 -2.77 23.25 9.58
CA ASN A 131 -3.97 23.07 10.40
C ASN A 131 -5.06 22.25 9.68
N VAL A 132 -5.19 22.40 8.35
CA VAL A 132 -6.09 21.56 7.53
C VAL A 132 -5.62 20.10 7.58
N ILE A 133 -4.33 19.87 7.35
CA ILE A 133 -3.71 18.53 7.39
C ILE A 133 -3.95 17.85 8.75
N ALA A 134 -3.81 18.59 9.85
CA ALA A 134 -4.02 18.06 11.20
C ALA A 134 -5.48 17.67 11.51
N SER A 135 -6.45 18.18 10.75
CA SER A 135 -7.89 17.99 10.99
C SER A 135 -8.66 17.50 9.78
N VAL A 136 -7.98 16.73 8.89
CA VAL A 136 -8.63 16.18 7.70
C VAL A 136 -9.75 15.22 8.11
N ASP A 137 -10.97 15.62 7.76
CA ASP A 137 -12.11 14.71 7.74
C ASP A 137 -12.17 14.02 6.39
N VAL A 138 -12.08 12.70 6.40
CA VAL A 138 -12.20 11.87 5.20
C VAL A 138 -13.65 11.66 4.76
N ALA A 139 -14.58 12.50 5.22
CA ALA A 139 -15.96 12.47 4.75
C ALA A 139 -16.00 12.62 3.21
N GLY A 140 -16.91 11.90 2.56
CA GLY A 140 -17.02 11.90 1.09
C GLY A 140 -16.23 10.80 0.37
N TYR A 141 -15.56 9.89 1.09
CA TYR A 141 -15.04 8.67 0.47
C TYR A 141 -16.18 7.74 0.06
N ILE A 142 -15.92 6.93 -0.95
CA ILE A 142 -16.77 5.81 -1.32
C ILE A 142 -16.02 4.49 -1.17
N ILE A 143 -16.75 3.41 -0.94
CA ILE A 143 -16.18 2.06 -1.03
C ILE A 143 -16.25 1.66 -2.50
N ASP A 144 -15.09 1.62 -3.17
CA ASP A 144 -14.97 1.26 -4.58
C ASP A 144 -15.01 -0.26 -4.75
N LYS A 145 -14.29 -1.00 -3.88
CA LYS A 145 -14.27 -2.47 -3.89
C LYS A 145 -14.26 -3.03 -2.48
N SER A 146 -14.88 -4.19 -2.33
CA SER A 146 -14.87 -4.95 -1.10
C SER A 146 -14.88 -6.44 -1.42
N ASP A 147 -13.97 -7.19 -0.82
CA ASP A 147 -13.88 -8.65 -0.92
C ASP A 147 -13.74 -9.27 0.45
N VAL A 148 -14.32 -10.48 0.62
CA VAL A 148 -14.22 -11.24 1.85
C VAL A 148 -13.77 -12.66 1.56
N THR A 149 -12.76 -13.11 2.27
CA THR A 149 -12.24 -14.49 2.18
C THR A 149 -12.28 -15.18 3.53
N GLN A 150 -12.19 -16.50 3.51
CA GLN A 150 -12.09 -17.29 4.74
C GLN A 150 -10.63 -17.45 5.14
N GLU A 151 -10.32 -17.11 6.40
CA GLU A 151 -9.00 -17.36 6.99
C GLU A 151 -9.13 -18.22 8.26
N GLY A 152 -8.99 -19.53 8.08
CA GLY A 152 -9.25 -20.49 9.16
C GLY A 152 -10.71 -20.47 9.58
N THR A 153 -10.97 -20.08 10.83
CA THR A 153 -12.32 -19.93 11.41
C THR A 153 -12.82 -18.49 11.43
N GLN A 154 -12.12 -17.59 10.73
CA GLN A 154 -12.42 -16.16 10.73
C GLN A 154 -12.67 -15.65 9.32
N TYR A 155 -13.28 -14.47 9.21
CA TYR A 155 -13.43 -13.71 7.99
C TYR A 155 -12.25 -12.77 7.84
N ARG A 156 -11.69 -12.70 6.62
CA ARG A 156 -10.76 -11.64 6.23
C ARG A 156 -11.44 -10.75 5.21
N ALA A 157 -11.60 -9.48 5.56
CA ALA A 157 -12.13 -8.47 4.66
C ALA A 157 -11.01 -7.65 4.04
N TYR A 158 -11.17 -7.29 2.76
CA TYR A 158 -10.37 -6.35 2.00
C TYR A 158 -11.28 -5.25 1.50
N VAL A 159 -10.87 -4.00 1.63
CA VAL A 159 -11.65 -2.85 1.19
C VAL A 159 -10.75 -1.88 0.43
N LEU A 160 -11.24 -1.34 -0.68
CA LEU A 160 -10.65 -0.23 -1.42
C LEU A 160 -11.57 0.97 -1.27
N LEU A 161 -11.03 2.07 -0.76
CA LEU A 161 -11.71 3.36 -0.71
C LEU A 161 -11.21 4.23 -1.84
N ALA A 162 -12.11 5.02 -2.41
CA ALA A 162 -11.82 6.06 -3.37
C ALA A 162 -12.28 7.42 -2.82
N TYR A 163 -11.47 8.44 -3.05
CA TYR A 163 -11.72 9.82 -2.63
C TYR A 163 -11.35 10.76 -3.77
N ASN A 164 -12.26 11.66 -4.15
CA ASN A 164 -12.01 12.60 -5.23
C ASN A 164 -10.96 13.64 -4.83
N ASN A 165 -9.95 13.83 -5.66
CA ASN A 165 -8.89 14.83 -5.47
C ASN A 165 -9.42 16.26 -5.34
N GLU A 166 -10.51 16.57 -6.01
CA GLU A 166 -11.14 17.88 -6.00
C GLU A 166 -11.75 18.22 -4.65
N GLU A 167 -12.28 17.22 -3.96
CA GLU A 167 -12.77 17.44 -2.59
C GLU A 167 -11.62 17.88 -1.68
N ALA A 168 -10.41 17.33 -1.86
CA ALA A 168 -9.23 17.82 -1.14
C ALA A 168 -8.92 19.28 -1.49
N THR A 169 -8.99 19.64 -2.79
CA THR A 169 -8.78 21.01 -3.26
C THR A 169 -9.84 21.96 -2.68
N LYS A 170 -11.12 21.57 -2.72
CA LYS A 170 -12.22 22.35 -2.13
C LYS A 170 -12.01 22.59 -0.62
N VAL A 171 -11.57 21.56 0.12
CA VAL A 171 -11.28 21.68 1.56
C VAL A 171 -10.20 22.74 1.79
N LEU A 172 -9.09 22.69 1.06
CA LEU A 172 -8.00 23.66 1.17
C LEU A 172 -8.47 25.07 0.82
N MET A 173 -9.14 25.25 -0.31
CA MET A 173 -9.67 26.55 -0.75
C MET A 173 -10.65 27.15 0.25
N ASN A 174 -11.61 26.36 0.74
CA ASN A 174 -12.58 26.81 1.72
C ASN A 174 -11.91 27.28 3.01
N ARG A 175 -10.83 26.62 3.41
CA ARG A 175 -10.07 27.03 4.59
C ARG A 175 -9.34 28.36 4.37
N MET A 176 -8.69 28.52 3.21
CA MET A 176 -8.05 29.78 2.84
C MET A 176 -9.06 30.93 2.71
N LYS A 177 -10.26 30.69 2.15
CA LYS A 177 -11.36 31.66 2.06
C LYS A 177 -11.87 32.14 3.43
N ARG A 178 -11.84 31.27 4.44
CA ARG A 178 -12.26 31.63 5.80
C ARG A 178 -11.29 32.59 6.49
N ASP A 179 -10.02 32.53 6.14
CA ASP A 179 -9.03 33.49 6.61
C ASP A 179 -9.09 34.74 5.72
N LYS A 180 -9.74 35.79 6.26
CA LYS A 180 -9.98 37.04 5.52
C LYS A 180 -8.69 37.76 5.11
N MET A 181 -7.64 37.64 5.92
CA MET A 181 -6.35 38.27 5.63
C MET A 181 -5.67 37.57 4.45
N ILE A 182 -5.56 36.22 4.51
CA ILE A 182 -5.02 35.44 3.43
C ILE A 182 -5.82 35.64 2.15
N TYR A 183 -7.15 35.46 2.22
CA TYR A 183 -8.02 35.55 1.05
C TYR A 183 -7.94 36.92 0.35
N SER A 184 -7.89 38.00 1.09
CA SER A 184 -7.76 39.35 0.51
C SER A 184 -6.47 39.52 -0.30
N ARG A 185 -5.42 38.80 0.06
CA ARG A 185 -4.11 38.87 -0.59
C ARG A 185 -3.95 37.95 -1.78
N ILE A 186 -4.53 36.72 -1.68
CA ILE A 186 -4.36 35.69 -2.71
C ILE A 186 -5.39 35.73 -3.82
N ARG A 187 -6.61 36.26 -3.59
CA ARG A 187 -7.73 36.20 -4.54
C ARG A 187 -7.47 36.83 -5.91
N SER A 188 -6.52 37.76 -5.99
CA SER A 188 -6.15 38.42 -7.25
C SER A 188 -4.99 37.71 -7.97
N THR A 189 -4.33 36.75 -7.34
CA THR A 189 -3.18 36.04 -7.93
C THR A 189 -3.65 35.06 -9.01
N GLU A 190 -2.80 34.88 -10.01
CA GLU A 190 -3.09 33.92 -11.08
C GLU A 190 -3.20 32.47 -10.54
N ALA A 191 -2.33 32.12 -9.59
CA ALA A 191 -2.37 30.82 -8.92
C ALA A 191 -3.72 30.52 -8.26
N TRP A 192 -4.36 31.53 -7.65
CA TRP A 192 -5.69 31.39 -7.06
C TRP A 192 -6.77 31.16 -8.13
N LYS A 193 -6.73 31.91 -9.21
CA LYS A 193 -7.68 31.77 -10.32
C LYS A 193 -7.57 30.42 -11.00
N GLU A 194 -6.35 29.92 -11.18
CA GLU A 194 -6.13 28.55 -11.69
C GLU A 194 -6.80 27.51 -10.78
N LEU A 195 -6.62 27.64 -9.46
CA LEU A 195 -7.21 26.72 -8.49
C LEU A 195 -8.76 26.78 -8.51
N GLU A 196 -9.33 27.99 -8.63
CA GLU A 196 -10.78 28.16 -8.77
C GLU A 196 -11.32 27.56 -10.08
N ASN A 197 -10.59 27.72 -11.16
CA ASN A 197 -10.97 27.15 -12.46
C ASN A 197 -10.91 25.61 -12.45
N GLU A 198 -9.91 25.04 -11.82
CA GLU A 198 -9.78 23.58 -11.65
C GLU A 198 -11.00 23.00 -10.91
N VAL A 199 -11.38 23.61 -9.78
CA VAL A 199 -12.55 23.18 -8.99
C VAL A 199 -13.87 23.41 -9.73
N ASN A 200 -14.01 24.47 -10.52
CA ASN A 200 -15.26 24.75 -11.25
C ASN A 200 -15.43 23.82 -12.45
N LYS A 201 -14.34 23.55 -13.17
CA LYS A 201 -14.36 22.62 -14.33
C LYS A 201 -14.86 21.24 -13.93
N SER A 202 -14.42 20.75 -12.78
CA SER A 202 -14.84 19.45 -12.30
C SER A 202 -16.29 19.39 -11.85
N LYS A 203 -16.83 20.48 -11.29
CA LYS A 203 -18.26 20.54 -11.00
C LYS A 203 -19.10 20.38 -12.26
N ASP A 204 -18.69 21.07 -13.33
CA ASP A 204 -19.40 20.97 -14.61
C ASP A 204 -19.33 19.55 -15.20
N GLU A 205 -18.18 18.87 -15.02
CA GLU A 205 -18.01 17.48 -15.47
C GLU A 205 -18.83 16.49 -14.62
N ASP A 206 -18.90 16.68 -13.29
CA ASP A 206 -19.71 15.85 -12.39
C ASP A 206 -21.22 16.04 -12.64
N GLU A 207 -21.65 17.27 -12.87
CA GLU A 207 -23.05 17.56 -13.24
C GLU A 207 -23.40 16.95 -14.59
N ALA A 208 -22.51 17.02 -15.58
CA ALA A 208 -22.70 16.40 -16.88
C ALA A 208 -22.81 14.86 -16.79
N LYS A 209 -21.90 14.20 -16.05
CA LYS A 209 -21.95 12.75 -15.79
C LYS A 209 -23.23 12.34 -15.04
N SER A 210 -23.66 13.16 -14.09
CA SER A 210 -24.90 12.93 -13.34
C SER A 210 -26.13 12.99 -14.26
N MET A 211 -26.19 13.97 -15.14
CA MET A 211 -27.29 14.10 -16.13
C MET A 211 -27.30 12.94 -17.12
N GLU A 212 -26.14 12.55 -17.65
CA GLU A 212 -26.01 11.39 -18.55
C GLU A 212 -26.47 10.08 -17.89
N ASN A 213 -26.13 9.89 -16.61
CA ASN A 213 -26.59 8.73 -15.85
C ASN A 213 -28.12 8.72 -15.64
N VAL A 214 -28.72 9.88 -15.37
CA VAL A 214 -30.17 10.01 -15.22
C VAL A 214 -30.87 9.74 -16.54
N GLU A 215 -30.37 10.28 -17.66
CA GLU A 215 -30.92 10.07 -19.01
C GLU A 215 -30.86 8.59 -19.39
N ARG A 216 -29.74 7.91 -19.12
CA ARG A 216 -29.62 6.46 -19.37
C ARG A 216 -30.63 5.63 -18.56
N LEU A 217 -30.87 5.99 -17.29
CA LEU A 217 -31.83 5.28 -16.44
C LEU A 217 -33.30 5.51 -16.91
N ILE A 218 -33.60 6.65 -17.54
CA ILE A 218 -34.90 6.94 -18.14
C ILE A 218 -35.08 6.06 -19.38
N ASP A 219 -34.10 6.01 -20.27
CA ASP A 219 -34.13 5.21 -21.49
C ASP A 219 -34.27 3.70 -21.23
N GLU A 220 -33.57 3.19 -20.19
CA GLU A 220 -33.71 1.78 -19.78
C GLU A 220 -35.13 1.45 -19.26
N ASN A 221 -35.79 2.38 -18.60
CA ASN A 221 -37.15 2.21 -18.11
C ASN A 221 -38.21 2.28 -19.24
N ASP A 222 -37.99 3.13 -20.24
CA ASP A 222 -38.93 3.25 -21.39
C ASP A 222 -38.86 2.03 -22.33
N THR A 223 -37.74 1.30 -22.34
CA THR A 223 -37.57 0.11 -23.21
C THR A 223 -38.14 -1.17 -22.58
N SER A 224 -38.58 -1.12 -21.32
CA SER A 224 -39.09 -2.27 -20.55
C SER A 224 -40.64 -2.35 -20.47
N ILE A 225 -41.38 -1.53 -21.22
CA ILE A 225 -42.83 -1.55 -21.38
C ILE A 225 -43.20 -2.05 -22.78
#